data_f33212c23465c98484c3e66bf284d766
#
_entry.id   f33212c23465c98484c3e66bf284d766
#
_cell.length_a   1.000
_cell.length_b   1.000
_cell.length_c   1.000
_cell.angle_alpha   90.00
_cell.angle_beta   90.00
_cell.angle_gamma   90.00
#
_symmetry.space_group_name_H-M   'P 1'
#
loop_
_entity.id
_entity.type
_entity.pdbx_description
1 polymer ?
#
loop_
_entity_poly.entity_id
_entity_poly.type
_entity_poly.pdbx_seq_one_letter_code
_entity_poly.pdbx_strand_id
1 'polypeptide(L)'
;ENKIGKYCSSLIKDGDCLQLGIGSIPESVLTFLWDKKNLGLHTEMASDGIIDLMVAGIINNKEKKNNPGRSVITFVMGTKRLYGFIDDNPEISMHPVDYVNDPTVISQNDNVVSINSCIQVDLMGQVVSESIGLTQFSGVGGQVDFVRGAAMSKGGRSIIAMLSTAAGGTVSRIVPFLDKGAAVTTSRNDVHYVVTEYGIALLKGKTLRERAKELIKIAHPKFREELKEEYERRFFEPYE
;
A
#
# COMPACT_ATOMS: atom_id res chain seq x y z
N GLU A 1 12.51 7.50 0.47
CA GLU A 1 11.25 7.22 1.15
C GLU A 1 10.37 8.46 1.29
N ASN A 2 10.90 9.62 1.74
CA ASN A 2 10.11 10.85 1.92
C ASN A 2 9.31 11.27 0.68
N LYS A 3 9.86 11.15 -0.53
CA LYS A 3 9.11 11.43 -1.76
C LYS A 3 7.93 10.48 -1.94
N ILE A 4 8.14 9.21 -1.64
CA ILE A 4 7.08 8.18 -1.70
C ILE A 4 5.99 8.50 -0.68
N GLY A 5 6.36 8.80 0.57
CA GLY A 5 5.43 9.24 1.62
C GLY A 5 4.57 10.42 1.18
N LYS A 6 5.19 11.44 0.57
CA LYS A 6 4.50 12.61 0.03
C LYS A 6 3.56 12.26 -1.12
N TYR A 7 3.96 11.37 -2.05
CA TYR A 7 3.06 10.92 -3.12
C TYR A 7 1.89 10.11 -2.58
N CYS A 8 2.13 9.19 -1.66
CA CYS A 8 1.05 8.42 -1.02
C CYS A 8 0.08 9.34 -0.27
N SER A 9 0.59 10.31 0.51
CA SER A 9 -0.26 11.26 1.24
C SER A 9 -1.12 12.15 0.33
N SER A 10 -0.67 12.43 -0.89
CA SER A 10 -1.46 13.17 -1.89
C SER A 10 -2.69 12.39 -2.38
N LEU A 11 -2.67 11.08 -2.24
CA LEU A 11 -3.81 10.19 -2.54
C LEU A 11 -4.75 10.01 -1.34
N ILE A 12 -4.42 10.57 -0.17
CA ILE A 12 -5.22 10.50 1.05
C ILE A 12 -6.01 11.82 1.20
N LYS A 13 -7.28 11.71 1.54
CA LYS A 13 -8.21 12.82 1.75
C LYS A 13 -8.72 12.83 3.18
N ASP A 14 -9.26 13.97 3.61
CA ASP A 14 -9.98 14.07 4.87
C ASP A 14 -11.10 13.03 4.93
N GLY A 15 -11.28 12.40 6.08
CA GLY A 15 -12.30 11.37 6.30
C GLY A 15 -11.95 9.97 5.79
N ASP A 16 -10.80 9.77 5.14
CA ASP A 16 -10.38 8.44 4.68
C ASP A 16 -10.14 7.48 5.84
N CYS A 17 -10.44 6.20 5.62
CA CYS A 17 -10.14 5.12 6.56
C CYS A 17 -8.86 4.39 6.12
N LEU A 18 -7.81 4.47 6.92
CA LEU A 18 -6.48 3.98 6.56
C LEU A 18 -6.25 2.53 6.99
N GLN A 19 -5.58 1.77 6.14
CA GLN A 19 -4.80 0.58 6.48
C GLN A 19 -3.34 0.83 6.10
N LEU A 20 -2.45 0.49 7.01
CA LEU A 20 -1.02 0.69 6.84
C LEU A 20 -0.29 -0.65 6.98
N GLY A 21 0.52 -0.99 5.99
CA GLY A 21 1.46 -2.09 6.06
C GLY A 21 2.61 -1.82 7.02
N ILE A 22 3.56 -2.71 7.05
CA ILE A 22 4.79 -2.60 7.86
C ILE A 22 5.95 -2.00 7.05
N GLY A 23 6.91 -1.41 7.75
CA GLY A 23 8.17 -0.92 7.20
C GLY A 23 8.25 0.59 7.06
N SER A 24 9.39 1.06 6.59
CA SER A 24 9.76 2.48 6.55
C SER A 24 8.88 3.34 5.61
N ILE A 25 8.30 2.75 4.57
CA ILE A 25 7.44 3.49 3.63
C ILE A 25 6.09 3.83 4.27
N PRO A 26 5.30 2.90 4.84
CA PRO A 26 4.11 3.25 5.60
C PRO A 26 4.36 4.23 6.74
N GLU A 27 5.46 4.07 7.48
CA GLU A 27 5.87 5.03 8.52
C GLU A 27 6.12 6.44 7.93
N SER A 28 6.80 6.51 6.77
CA SER A 28 7.03 7.79 6.09
C SER A 28 5.71 8.45 5.66
N VAL A 29 4.68 7.68 5.29
CA VAL A 29 3.38 8.26 4.94
C VAL A 29 2.77 9.00 6.12
N LEU A 30 2.82 8.42 7.34
CA LEU A 30 2.26 9.03 8.55
C LEU A 30 2.84 10.43 8.81
N THR A 31 4.10 10.67 8.48
CA THR A 31 4.75 11.98 8.68
C THR A 31 4.17 13.09 7.79
N PHE A 32 3.44 12.74 6.73
CA PHE A 32 2.82 13.69 5.80
C PHE A 32 1.30 13.81 5.96
N LEU A 33 0.72 13.32 7.08
CA LEU A 33 -0.72 13.37 7.31
C LEU A 33 -1.18 14.49 8.27
N TRP A 34 -0.26 15.35 8.70
CA TRP A 34 -0.55 16.40 9.69
C TRP A 34 -1.52 17.49 9.21
N ASP A 35 -1.72 17.62 7.90
CA ASP A 35 -2.70 18.51 7.28
C ASP A 35 -4.09 17.88 7.10
N LYS A 36 -4.23 16.57 7.37
CA LYS A 36 -5.48 15.83 7.19
C LYS A 36 -6.39 15.93 8.41
N LYS A 37 -7.67 15.64 8.20
CA LYS A 37 -8.72 15.71 9.23
C LYS A 37 -9.60 14.48 9.19
N ASN A 38 -10.07 14.08 10.37
CA ASN A 38 -11.08 13.04 10.56
C ASN A 38 -10.70 11.69 9.92
N LEU A 39 -9.43 11.33 9.91
CA LEU A 39 -9.00 10.03 9.44
C LEU A 39 -9.52 8.91 10.36
N GLY A 40 -9.82 7.77 9.75
CA GLY A 40 -10.11 6.53 10.45
C GLY A 40 -8.92 5.56 10.34
N LEU A 41 -8.89 4.56 11.22
CA LEU A 41 -7.92 3.47 11.17
C LEU A 41 -8.65 2.12 11.27
N HIS A 42 -8.42 1.26 10.29
CA HIS A 42 -8.79 -0.15 10.27
C HIS A 42 -7.64 -0.91 9.62
N THR A 43 -6.79 -1.52 10.41
CA THR A 43 -5.53 -2.11 9.96
C THR A 43 -5.20 -3.38 10.74
N GLU A 44 -4.53 -4.33 10.09
CA GLU A 44 -4.07 -5.54 10.77
C GLU A 44 -3.08 -5.19 11.89
N MET A 45 -2.05 -4.41 11.57
CA MET A 45 -1.00 -4.01 12.50
C MET A 45 -0.96 -2.49 12.66
N ALA A 46 -0.70 -2.03 13.87
CA ALA A 46 -0.41 -0.63 14.17
C ALA A 46 0.98 -0.46 14.79
N SER A 47 1.62 0.67 14.47
CA SER A 47 2.96 1.06 14.96
C SER A 47 2.92 2.34 15.77
N ASP A 48 4.06 2.76 16.33
CA ASP A 48 4.17 4.00 17.11
C ASP A 48 3.69 5.24 16.37
N GLY A 49 3.83 5.29 15.04
CA GLY A 49 3.48 6.46 14.25
C GLY A 49 2.01 6.88 14.32
N ILE A 50 1.10 5.99 14.72
CA ILE A 50 -0.32 6.34 14.87
C ILE A 50 -0.59 7.19 16.12
N ILE A 51 0.24 7.08 17.17
CA ILE A 51 -0.01 7.69 18.47
C ILE A 51 -0.15 9.20 18.33
N ASP A 52 0.81 9.84 17.68
CA ASP A 52 0.85 11.29 17.59
C ASP A 52 -0.33 11.84 16.76
N LEU A 53 -0.73 11.12 15.72
CA LEU A 53 -1.89 11.48 14.91
C LEU A 53 -3.22 11.28 15.66
N MET A 54 -3.32 10.27 16.53
CA MET A 54 -4.49 10.07 17.39
C MET A 54 -4.56 11.14 18.48
N VAL A 55 -3.45 11.42 19.17
CA VAL A 55 -3.37 12.46 20.21
C VAL A 55 -3.69 13.84 19.63
N ALA A 56 -3.25 14.13 18.39
CA ALA A 56 -3.57 15.37 17.69
C ALA A 56 -5.02 15.43 17.16
N GLY A 57 -5.79 14.33 17.27
CA GLY A 57 -7.16 14.26 16.76
C GLY A 57 -7.27 14.15 15.23
N ILE A 58 -6.16 13.90 14.54
CA ILE A 58 -6.13 13.70 13.08
C ILE A 58 -6.76 12.35 12.75
N ILE A 59 -6.38 11.28 13.46
CA ILE A 59 -7.07 10.00 13.47
C ILE A 59 -8.06 10.02 14.63
N ASN A 60 -9.32 10.23 14.35
CA ASN A 60 -10.40 10.28 15.35
C ASN A 60 -11.56 9.32 15.05
N ASN A 61 -11.49 8.60 13.92
CA ASN A 61 -12.46 7.58 13.51
C ASN A 61 -13.92 8.02 13.39
N LYS A 62 -14.20 9.32 13.33
CA LYS A 62 -15.57 9.87 13.32
C LYS A 62 -16.33 9.53 12.05
N GLU A 63 -15.63 9.46 10.91
CA GLU A 63 -16.22 9.17 9.60
C GLU A 63 -16.36 7.65 9.30
N LYS A 64 -15.85 6.79 10.18
CA LYS A 64 -15.99 5.35 10.02
C LYS A 64 -17.44 4.92 10.20
N LYS A 65 -17.91 4.04 9.32
CA LYS A 65 -19.23 3.38 9.42
C LYS A 65 -19.18 2.14 10.30
N ASN A 66 -18.10 1.37 10.20
CA ASN A 66 -17.83 0.24 11.05
C ASN A 66 -16.95 0.67 12.24
N ASN A 67 -17.38 0.38 13.46
CA ASN A 67 -16.72 0.81 14.70
C ASN A 67 -16.41 2.32 14.74
N PRO A 68 -17.44 3.21 14.61
CA PRO A 68 -17.22 4.66 14.64
C PRO A 68 -16.57 5.08 15.96
N GLY A 69 -15.63 6.02 15.88
CA GLY A 69 -14.87 6.52 17.02
C GLY A 69 -13.76 5.57 17.53
N ARG A 70 -13.54 4.42 16.88
CA ARG A 70 -12.53 3.43 17.31
C ARG A 70 -11.61 3.03 16.18
N SER A 71 -10.33 3.01 16.46
CA SER A 71 -9.30 2.37 15.63
C SER A 71 -9.42 0.85 15.78
N VAL A 72 -9.58 0.14 14.67
CA VAL A 72 -9.68 -1.33 14.65
C VAL A 72 -8.34 -1.92 14.25
N ILE A 73 -7.81 -2.82 15.08
CA ILE A 73 -6.51 -3.48 14.88
C ILE A 73 -6.55 -4.95 15.32
N THR A 74 -5.60 -5.75 14.84
CA THR A 74 -5.42 -7.14 15.31
C THR A 74 -4.26 -7.23 16.30
N PHE A 75 -3.13 -6.59 15.98
CA PHE A 75 -1.95 -6.57 16.83
C PHE A 75 -1.15 -5.28 16.65
N VAL A 76 -0.15 -5.10 17.52
CA VAL A 76 0.75 -3.95 17.47
C VAL A 76 2.21 -4.39 17.50
N MET A 77 3.06 -3.62 16.83
CA MET A 77 4.51 -3.75 16.90
C MET A 77 5.13 -2.36 17.07
N GLY A 78 5.84 -2.16 18.18
CA GLY A 78 6.47 -0.88 18.45
C GLY A 78 7.19 -0.84 19.80
N THR A 79 7.34 0.35 20.32
CA THR A 79 8.03 0.62 21.59
C THR A 79 7.08 0.46 22.80
N LYS A 80 7.64 0.54 24.00
CA LYS A 80 6.84 0.60 25.24
C LYS A 80 5.80 1.73 25.22
N ARG A 81 6.06 2.81 24.48
CA ARG A 81 5.13 3.93 24.32
C ARG A 81 3.83 3.46 23.67
N LEU A 82 3.94 2.65 22.61
CA LEU A 82 2.76 2.09 21.91
C LEU A 82 1.96 1.16 22.83
N TYR A 83 2.62 0.23 23.50
CA TYR A 83 1.93 -0.68 24.42
C TYR A 83 1.23 0.06 25.58
N GLY A 84 1.87 1.08 26.14
CA GLY A 84 1.24 1.92 27.17
C GLY A 84 0.10 2.80 26.62
N PHE A 85 0.15 3.18 25.35
CA PHE A 85 -0.91 3.96 24.73
C PHE A 85 -2.18 3.14 24.46
N ILE A 86 -2.02 1.88 24.09
CA ILE A 86 -3.16 1.00 23.79
C ILE A 86 -3.80 0.38 25.03
N ASP A 87 -3.06 0.29 26.14
CA ASP A 87 -3.53 -0.30 27.38
C ASP A 87 -4.71 0.51 27.93
N ASP A 88 -5.84 -0.16 28.17
CA ASP A 88 -7.11 0.45 28.60
C ASP A 88 -7.58 1.68 27.78
N ASN A 89 -7.16 1.79 26.51
CA ASN A 89 -7.57 2.89 25.64
C ASN A 89 -8.89 2.58 24.93
N PRO A 90 -10.02 3.27 25.27
CA PRO A 90 -11.33 3.00 24.68
C PRO A 90 -11.44 3.40 23.19
N GLU A 91 -10.50 4.18 22.66
CA GLU A 91 -10.45 4.55 21.25
C GLU A 91 -9.84 3.46 20.37
N ILE A 92 -9.30 2.39 20.98
CA ILE A 92 -8.72 1.25 20.27
C ILE A 92 -9.57 0.00 20.51
N SER A 93 -9.89 -0.69 19.44
CA SER A 93 -10.65 -1.94 19.47
C SER A 93 -9.81 -3.03 18.81
N MET A 94 -9.33 -3.98 19.62
CA MET A 94 -8.58 -5.13 19.11
C MET A 94 -9.55 -6.27 18.79
N HIS A 95 -9.44 -6.82 17.60
CA HIS A 95 -10.26 -7.93 17.12
C HIS A 95 -9.39 -9.03 16.52
N PRO A 96 -9.88 -10.27 16.45
CA PRO A 96 -9.18 -11.35 15.78
C PRO A 96 -9.03 -11.10 14.28
N VAL A 97 -8.03 -11.73 13.67
CA VAL A 97 -7.65 -11.47 12.26
C VAL A 97 -8.74 -11.81 11.25
N ASP A 98 -9.57 -12.80 11.53
CA ASP A 98 -10.71 -13.19 10.69
C ASP A 98 -11.80 -12.11 10.59
N TYR A 99 -11.86 -11.20 11.56
CA TYR A 99 -12.68 -10.00 11.51
C TYR A 99 -11.95 -8.82 10.84
N VAL A 100 -10.73 -8.52 11.29
CA VAL A 100 -10.01 -7.32 10.85
C VAL A 100 -9.62 -7.41 9.38
N ASN A 101 -9.22 -8.58 8.91
CA ASN A 101 -8.75 -8.83 7.55
C ASN A 101 -9.87 -9.31 6.60
N ASP A 102 -11.11 -9.44 7.06
CA ASP A 102 -12.22 -9.78 6.16
C ASP A 102 -12.50 -8.62 5.19
N PRO A 103 -12.35 -8.81 3.87
CA PRO A 103 -12.65 -7.79 2.87
C PRO A 103 -14.07 -7.23 2.97
N THR A 104 -15.03 -8.04 3.40
CA THR A 104 -16.43 -7.63 3.61
C THR A 104 -16.55 -6.66 4.78
N VAL A 105 -15.83 -6.93 5.88
CA VAL A 105 -15.80 -6.04 7.06
C VAL A 105 -15.05 -4.75 6.73
N ILE A 106 -13.89 -4.85 6.08
CA ILE A 106 -13.09 -3.70 5.65
C ILE A 106 -13.93 -2.75 4.79
N SER A 107 -14.66 -3.29 3.81
CA SER A 107 -15.46 -2.52 2.84
C SER A 107 -16.69 -1.83 3.43
N GLN A 108 -17.09 -2.14 4.66
CA GLN A 108 -18.15 -1.43 5.36
C GLN A 108 -17.80 0.03 5.64
N ASN A 109 -16.50 0.35 5.73
CA ASN A 109 -16.04 1.73 5.78
C ASN A 109 -15.96 2.31 4.36
N ASP A 110 -16.45 3.52 4.16
CA ASP A 110 -16.23 4.26 2.92
C ASP A 110 -14.79 4.78 2.87
N ASN A 111 -14.28 5.04 1.67
CA ASN A 111 -12.98 5.66 1.43
C ASN A 111 -11.80 4.93 2.10
N VAL A 112 -11.83 3.61 2.10
CA VAL A 112 -10.69 2.82 2.61
C VAL A 112 -9.46 3.04 1.72
N VAL A 113 -8.36 3.41 2.33
CA VAL A 113 -7.05 3.54 1.67
C VAL A 113 -6.10 2.50 2.25
N SER A 114 -5.82 1.47 1.45
CA SER A 114 -4.87 0.41 1.80
C SER A 114 -3.48 0.76 1.28
N ILE A 115 -2.48 0.80 2.13
CA ILE A 115 -1.09 1.17 1.78
C ILE A 115 -0.16 0.05 2.21
N ASN A 116 0.47 -0.58 1.23
CA ASN A 116 1.39 -1.71 1.45
C ASN A 116 2.65 -1.56 0.61
N SER A 117 3.72 -2.23 1.06
CA SER A 117 4.98 -2.32 0.31
C SER A 117 5.02 -3.59 -0.53
N CYS A 118 5.95 -3.64 -1.49
CA CYS A 118 6.22 -4.85 -2.27
C CYS A 118 7.70 -4.99 -2.56
N ILE A 119 8.09 -6.14 -3.12
CA ILE A 119 9.45 -6.45 -3.55
C ILE A 119 9.65 -6.07 -5.00
N GLN A 120 8.73 -6.46 -5.90
CA GLN A 120 8.78 -6.11 -7.33
C GLN A 120 7.39 -6.07 -7.97
N VAL A 121 7.29 -5.36 -9.08
CA VAL A 121 6.09 -5.27 -9.94
C VAL A 121 6.51 -5.46 -11.40
N ASP A 122 5.81 -6.31 -12.14
CA ASP A 122 6.06 -6.46 -13.57
C ASP A 122 5.26 -5.45 -14.42
N LEU A 123 5.55 -5.37 -15.72
CA LEU A 123 4.88 -4.45 -16.64
C LEU A 123 3.37 -4.71 -16.81
N MET A 124 2.86 -5.84 -16.35
CA MET A 124 1.42 -6.12 -16.34
C MET A 124 0.73 -5.65 -15.06
N GLY A 125 1.52 -5.30 -14.03
CA GLY A 125 1.03 -4.88 -12.72
C GLY A 125 0.84 -6.03 -11.74
N GLN A 126 1.47 -7.19 -11.96
CA GLN A 126 1.53 -8.27 -10.98
C GLN A 126 2.53 -7.88 -9.87
N VAL A 127 2.16 -8.09 -8.62
CA VAL A 127 2.94 -7.66 -7.44
C VAL A 127 3.45 -8.85 -6.65
N VAL A 128 4.74 -8.84 -6.34
CA VAL A 128 5.41 -9.78 -5.44
C VAL A 128 5.81 -9.05 -4.17
N SER A 129 5.41 -9.55 -3.02
CA SER A 129 5.69 -8.92 -1.71
C SER A 129 6.34 -9.87 -0.69
N GLU A 130 6.40 -11.16 -0.95
CA GLU A 130 6.73 -12.20 0.03
C GLU A 130 7.91 -13.09 -0.37
N SER A 131 8.39 -12.99 -1.62
CA SER A 131 9.48 -13.84 -2.13
C SER A 131 10.43 -13.08 -3.05
N ILE A 132 11.65 -13.57 -3.18
CA ILE A 132 12.61 -13.18 -4.23
C ILE A 132 12.98 -14.46 -4.97
N GLY A 133 12.55 -14.58 -6.21
CA GLY A 133 12.66 -15.81 -6.97
C GLY A 133 12.04 -16.99 -6.19
N LEU A 134 12.81 -18.04 -5.96
CA LEU A 134 12.38 -19.23 -5.22
C LEU A 134 12.46 -19.07 -3.69
N THR A 135 13.02 -17.98 -3.19
CA THR A 135 13.22 -17.78 -1.75
C THR A 135 12.01 -17.07 -1.14
N GLN A 136 11.26 -17.77 -0.30
CA GLN A 136 10.15 -17.21 0.47
C GLN A 136 10.67 -16.50 1.72
N PHE A 137 10.26 -15.25 1.95
CA PHE A 137 10.68 -14.43 3.10
C PHE A 137 9.62 -14.31 4.18
N SER A 138 8.36 -14.38 3.80
CA SER A 138 7.23 -14.25 4.74
C SER A 138 6.03 -15.06 4.27
N GLY A 139 5.00 -15.13 5.10
CA GLY A 139 3.65 -15.46 4.64
C GLY A 139 3.06 -14.34 3.80
N VAL A 140 1.89 -14.58 3.21
CA VAL A 140 1.17 -13.59 2.39
C VAL A 140 0.69 -12.39 3.22
N GLY A 141 0.40 -12.56 4.51
CA GLY A 141 -0.18 -11.55 5.39
C GLY A 141 -1.54 -11.04 4.89
N GLY A 142 -1.94 -9.86 5.35
CA GLY A 142 -3.23 -9.24 5.03
C GLY A 142 -3.25 -8.37 3.77
N GLN A 143 -2.16 -8.25 3.02
CA GLN A 143 -2.08 -7.32 1.89
C GLN A 143 -3.23 -7.51 0.89
N VAL A 144 -3.50 -8.74 0.47
CA VAL A 144 -4.55 -9.03 -0.53
C VAL A 144 -5.94 -8.74 0.04
N ASP A 145 -6.17 -9.06 1.31
CA ASP A 145 -7.45 -8.81 1.99
C ASP A 145 -7.78 -7.32 2.01
N PHE A 146 -6.82 -6.49 2.41
CA PHE A 146 -7.00 -5.05 2.47
C PHE A 146 -7.07 -4.40 1.08
N VAL A 147 -6.30 -4.87 0.11
CA VAL A 147 -6.40 -4.41 -1.29
C VAL A 147 -7.80 -4.69 -1.84
N ARG A 148 -8.36 -5.87 -1.60
CA ARG A 148 -9.72 -6.25 -2.01
C ARG A 148 -10.78 -5.49 -1.21
N GLY A 149 -10.64 -5.40 0.09
CA GLY A 149 -11.53 -4.60 0.93
C GLY A 149 -11.60 -3.14 0.49
N ALA A 150 -10.46 -2.53 0.18
CA ALA A 150 -10.40 -1.19 -0.38
C ALA A 150 -11.06 -1.09 -1.77
N ALA A 151 -10.91 -2.10 -2.62
CA ALA A 151 -11.55 -2.13 -3.94
C ALA A 151 -13.08 -2.25 -3.85
N MET A 152 -13.61 -2.93 -2.83
CA MET A 152 -15.04 -3.07 -2.54
C MET A 152 -15.61 -1.86 -1.81
N SER A 153 -14.80 -1.10 -1.09
CA SER A 153 -15.19 0.09 -0.35
C SER A 153 -15.63 1.22 -1.30
N LYS A 154 -16.73 1.88 -1.00
CA LYS A 154 -17.18 3.05 -1.77
C LYS A 154 -16.14 4.18 -1.68
N GLY A 155 -15.54 4.55 -2.81
CA GLY A 155 -14.47 5.53 -2.86
C GLY A 155 -13.11 5.00 -2.39
N GLY A 156 -13.01 3.71 -2.12
CA GLY A 156 -11.79 3.06 -1.66
C GLY A 156 -10.73 2.92 -2.76
N ARG A 157 -9.48 2.79 -2.34
CA ARG A 157 -8.32 2.64 -3.22
C ARG A 157 -7.15 1.97 -2.53
N SER A 158 -6.33 1.25 -3.28
CA SER A 158 -5.13 0.61 -2.76
C SER A 158 -3.87 1.21 -3.39
N ILE A 159 -2.83 1.30 -2.60
CA ILE A 159 -1.52 1.86 -2.95
C ILE A 159 -0.47 0.81 -2.64
N ILE A 160 0.28 0.40 -3.65
CA ILE A 160 1.48 -0.41 -3.51
C ILE A 160 2.67 0.52 -3.68
N ALA A 161 3.49 0.66 -2.64
CA ALA A 161 4.57 1.63 -2.60
C ALA A 161 5.93 0.97 -2.40
N MET A 162 6.93 1.37 -3.18
CA MET A 162 8.29 0.82 -3.11
C MET A 162 9.32 1.82 -3.62
N LEU A 163 10.57 1.69 -3.17
CA LEU A 163 11.69 2.29 -3.90
C LEU A 163 11.78 1.64 -5.28
N SER A 164 12.08 2.41 -6.31
CA SER A 164 12.17 1.91 -7.69
C SER A 164 13.32 0.93 -7.91
N THR A 165 14.30 0.90 -6.99
CA THR A 165 15.48 0.04 -7.04
C THR A 165 15.75 -0.65 -5.71
N ALA A 166 16.53 -1.73 -5.77
CA ALA A 166 17.11 -2.43 -4.64
C ALA A 166 18.65 -2.55 -4.78
N ALA A 167 19.31 -3.18 -3.81
CA ALA A 167 20.74 -3.49 -3.81
C ALA A 167 21.61 -2.26 -4.20
N GLY A 168 21.40 -1.14 -3.51
CA GLY A 168 22.18 0.09 -3.77
C GLY A 168 21.96 0.71 -5.15
N GLY A 169 20.79 0.51 -5.77
CA GLY A 169 20.46 1.05 -7.08
C GLY A 169 20.87 0.16 -8.27
N THR A 170 21.31 -1.07 -8.00
CA THR A 170 21.77 -1.99 -9.06
C THR A 170 20.68 -2.86 -9.64
N VAL A 171 19.54 -3.03 -8.93
CA VAL A 171 18.42 -3.88 -9.34
C VAL A 171 17.15 -3.05 -9.44
N SER A 172 16.45 -3.14 -10.57
CA SER A 172 15.12 -2.54 -10.73
C SER A 172 14.06 -3.34 -9.98
N ARG A 173 13.10 -2.64 -9.35
CA ARG A 173 11.91 -3.27 -8.75
C ARG A 173 10.68 -3.21 -9.67
N ILE A 174 10.74 -2.38 -10.72
CA ILE A 174 9.81 -2.48 -11.84
C ILE A 174 10.52 -3.28 -12.91
N VAL A 175 9.98 -4.44 -13.24
CA VAL A 175 10.66 -5.47 -14.07
C VAL A 175 9.84 -5.85 -15.29
N PRO A 176 10.47 -6.32 -16.39
CA PRO A 176 9.74 -6.84 -17.54
C PRO A 176 8.89 -8.06 -17.18
N PHE A 177 9.47 -8.96 -16.40
CA PHE A 177 8.88 -10.20 -15.89
C PHE A 177 9.25 -10.36 -14.42
N LEU A 178 8.35 -10.92 -13.64
CA LEU A 178 8.68 -11.32 -12.27
C LEU A 178 9.81 -12.34 -12.26
N ASP A 179 10.60 -12.36 -11.21
CA ASP A 179 11.64 -13.36 -11.01
C ASP A 179 11.08 -14.77 -11.13
N LYS A 180 11.82 -15.65 -11.78
CA LYS A 180 11.39 -17.04 -11.97
C LYS A 180 11.12 -17.71 -10.62
N GLY A 181 9.90 -18.19 -10.45
CA GLY A 181 9.44 -18.86 -9.23
C GLY A 181 8.94 -17.92 -8.13
N ALA A 182 8.93 -16.60 -8.36
CA ALA A 182 8.37 -15.64 -7.40
C ALA A 182 6.86 -15.85 -7.24
N ALA A 183 6.37 -15.74 -6.00
CA ALA A 183 4.96 -15.80 -5.68
C ALA A 183 4.26 -14.47 -5.99
N VAL A 184 3.19 -14.50 -6.79
CA VAL A 184 2.34 -13.32 -7.02
C VAL A 184 1.47 -13.10 -5.78
N THR A 185 1.84 -12.13 -4.95
CA THR A 185 1.09 -11.79 -3.73
C THR A 185 -0.20 -11.08 -4.07
N THR A 186 -0.15 -10.08 -4.97
CA THR A 186 -1.34 -9.36 -5.41
C THR A 186 -1.46 -9.44 -6.93
N SER A 187 -2.60 -9.99 -7.37
CA SER A 187 -2.92 -10.13 -8.80
C SER A 187 -3.05 -8.76 -9.47
N ARG A 188 -2.69 -8.69 -10.75
CA ARG A 188 -2.84 -7.46 -11.55
C ARG A 188 -4.26 -6.89 -11.55
N ASN A 189 -5.27 -7.71 -11.31
CA ASN A 189 -6.67 -7.30 -11.30
C ASN A 189 -7.00 -6.45 -10.05
N ASP A 190 -6.29 -6.70 -8.96
CA ASP A 190 -6.53 -6.07 -7.67
C ASP A 190 -5.68 -4.81 -7.47
N VAL A 191 -4.57 -4.65 -8.22
CA VAL A 191 -3.65 -3.52 -8.08
C VAL A 191 -4.26 -2.23 -8.64
N HIS A 192 -4.30 -1.18 -7.81
CA HIS A 192 -4.90 0.12 -8.16
C HIS A 192 -3.82 1.16 -8.46
N TYR A 193 -3.04 1.56 -7.47
CA TYR A 193 -1.91 2.49 -7.62
C TYR A 193 -0.60 1.80 -7.29
N VAL A 194 0.44 2.15 -8.04
CA VAL A 194 1.84 1.85 -7.70
C VAL A 194 2.57 3.17 -7.55
N VAL A 195 3.36 3.30 -6.47
CA VAL A 195 4.07 4.55 -6.13
C VAL A 195 5.55 4.26 -5.93
N THR A 196 6.40 5.05 -6.58
CA THR A 196 7.85 5.08 -6.34
C THR A 196 8.30 6.52 -6.05
N GLU A 197 9.58 6.72 -5.80
CA GLU A 197 10.18 8.05 -5.65
C GLU A 197 10.13 8.91 -6.94
N TYR A 198 9.73 8.31 -8.06
CA TYR A 198 9.57 8.98 -9.36
C TYR A 198 8.13 9.35 -9.71
N GLY A 199 7.15 8.93 -8.92
CA GLY A 199 5.77 9.33 -9.13
C GLY A 199 4.73 8.25 -8.79
N ILE A 200 3.54 8.45 -9.32
CA ILE A 200 2.35 7.65 -9.10
C ILE A 200 1.90 7.05 -10.43
N ALA A 201 1.72 5.74 -10.50
CA ALA A 201 1.12 5.02 -11.62
C ALA A 201 -0.30 4.56 -11.23
N LEU A 202 -1.31 5.01 -11.96
CA LEU A 202 -2.68 4.51 -11.85
C LEU A 202 -2.84 3.34 -12.83
N LEU A 203 -3.11 2.13 -12.31
CA LEU A 203 -3.25 0.92 -13.13
C LEU A 203 -4.70 0.47 -13.29
N LYS A 204 -5.57 0.76 -12.31
CA LYS A 204 -6.98 0.34 -12.36
C LYS A 204 -7.71 1.01 -13.52
N GLY A 205 -8.45 0.20 -14.28
CA GLY A 205 -9.21 0.67 -15.45
C GLY A 205 -8.37 0.89 -16.71
N LYS A 206 -7.07 0.60 -16.67
CA LYS A 206 -6.17 0.75 -17.82
C LYS A 206 -5.93 -0.56 -18.55
N THR A 207 -5.72 -0.48 -19.86
CA THR A 207 -5.26 -1.59 -20.69
C THR A 207 -3.85 -2.03 -20.29
N LEU A 208 -3.41 -3.21 -20.72
CA LEU A 208 -2.05 -3.70 -20.44
C LEU A 208 -0.97 -2.77 -21.00
N ARG A 209 -1.20 -2.17 -22.16
CA ARG A 209 -0.29 -1.17 -22.76
C ARG A 209 -0.17 0.08 -21.90
N GLU A 210 -1.29 0.63 -21.49
CA GLU A 210 -1.31 1.82 -20.63
C GLU A 210 -0.69 1.53 -19.26
N ARG A 211 -0.94 0.35 -18.67
CA ARG A 211 -0.30 -0.08 -17.42
C ARG A 211 1.22 -0.10 -17.53
N ALA A 212 1.74 -0.72 -18.61
CA ALA A 212 3.17 -0.77 -18.85
C ALA A 212 3.77 0.64 -19.00
N LYS A 213 3.13 1.53 -19.79
CA LYS A 213 3.56 2.93 -19.92
C LYS A 213 3.58 3.67 -18.60
N GLU A 214 2.54 3.53 -17.76
CA GLU A 214 2.51 4.15 -16.43
C GLU A 214 3.63 3.64 -15.51
N LEU A 215 3.89 2.33 -15.50
CA LEU A 215 4.95 1.74 -14.68
C LEU A 215 6.35 2.17 -15.16
N ILE A 216 6.58 2.25 -16.47
CA ILE A 216 7.86 2.72 -17.03
C ILE A 216 8.13 4.18 -16.62
N LYS A 217 7.11 5.05 -16.59
CA LYS A 217 7.26 6.46 -16.15
C LYS A 217 7.80 6.57 -14.73
N ILE A 218 7.40 5.68 -13.84
CA ILE A 218 7.81 5.69 -12.43
C ILE A 218 8.98 4.75 -12.10
N ALA A 219 9.52 4.05 -13.09
CA ALA A 219 10.73 3.26 -12.95
C ALA A 219 11.97 4.18 -12.80
N HIS A 220 13.04 3.66 -12.19
CA HIS A 220 14.31 4.38 -12.14
C HIS A 220 14.84 4.66 -13.55
N PRO A 221 15.29 5.90 -13.87
CA PRO A 221 15.70 6.28 -15.22
C PRO A 221 16.70 5.33 -15.88
N LYS A 222 17.64 4.79 -15.10
CA LYS A 222 18.65 3.83 -15.58
C LYS A 222 18.08 2.58 -16.26
N PHE A 223 16.86 2.16 -15.89
CA PHE A 223 16.26 0.92 -16.37
C PHE A 223 15.10 1.16 -17.36
N ARG A 224 14.77 2.41 -17.66
CA ARG A 224 13.60 2.71 -18.53
C ARG A 224 13.77 2.24 -19.96
N GLU A 225 14.97 2.31 -20.52
CA GLU A 225 15.22 1.88 -21.90
C GLU A 225 14.99 0.37 -22.05
N GLU A 226 15.51 -0.45 -21.16
CA GLU A 226 15.26 -1.89 -21.15
C GLU A 226 13.74 -2.20 -21.05
N LEU A 227 13.03 -1.46 -20.20
CA LEU A 227 11.58 -1.61 -20.04
C LEU A 227 10.79 -1.19 -21.28
N LYS A 228 11.24 -0.17 -22.00
CA LYS A 228 10.64 0.26 -23.28
C LYS A 228 10.87 -0.76 -24.37
N GLU A 229 12.08 -1.30 -24.49
CA GLU A 229 12.39 -2.38 -25.45
C GLU A 229 11.48 -3.59 -25.21
N GLU A 230 11.25 -3.98 -23.93
CA GLU A 230 10.32 -5.06 -23.60
C GLU A 230 8.86 -4.69 -23.92
N TYR A 231 8.46 -3.45 -23.72
CA TYR A 231 7.14 -2.95 -24.12
C TYR A 231 6.93 -3.13 -25.62
N GLU A 232 7.88 -2.66 -26.44
CA GLU A 232 7.82 -2.75 -27.90
C GLU A 232 7.77 -4.21 -28.37
N ARG A 233 8.60 -5.07 -27.77
CA ARG A 233 8.61 -6.50 -28.05
C ARG A 233 7.29 -7.19 -27.72
N ARG A 234 6.68 -6.83 -26.59
CA ARG A 234 5.45 -7.44 -26.06
C ARG A 234 4.21 -7.01 -26.82
N PHE A 235 4.12 -5.75 -27.19
CA PHE A 235 2.91 -5.16 -27.76
C PHE A 235 2.98 -4.94 -29.27
N PHE A 236 4.13 -5.22 -29.89
CA PHE A 236 4.37 -5.04 -31.32
C PHE A 236 4.09 -3.61 -31.81
N GLU A 237 4.39 -2.61 -30.97
CA GLU A 237 4.22 -1.20 -31.27
C GLU A 237 5.37 -0.37 -30.63
N PRO A 238 5.76 0.78 -31.22
CA PRO A 238 6.77 1.64 -30.63
C PRO A 238 6.28 2.24 -29.31
N TYR A 239 7.24 2.48 -28.40
CA TYR A 239 6.96 3.20 -27.16
C TYR A 239 6.96 4.72 -27.42
N GLU A 240 5.79 5.33 -27.48
CA GLU A 240 5.58 6.78 -27.62
C GLU A 240 5.25 7.47 -26.28
#